data_8df3db9982dc2393017a3fe2f0686d7e
#
_entry.id   8df3db9982dc2393017a3fe2f0686d7e
#
_cell.length_a   1.000
_cell.length_b   1.000
_cell.length_c   1.000
_cell.angle_alpha   90.00
_cell.angle_beta   90.00
_cell.angle_gamma   90.00
#
_symmetry.space_group_name_H-M   'P 1'
#
loop_
_entity.id
_entity.type
_entity.pdbx_description
1 polymer ?
#
loop_
_entity_poly.entity_id
_entity_poly.type
_entity_poly.pdbx_seq_one_letter_code
_entity_poly.pdbx_strand_id
1 'polypeptide(L)'
;MLSFWENNSLSKYDFVVVGAGIMGCSVAYELRQKYPTSSIVVLERGVFPTGASTKNAGFMCYGSPTEILHDIDLLGEQKAIEIVWQRFEGLKILTERFGNDKMDATNFGGNELIIGDKLPILSKDKIDYLNTVLLPIFKFPVFSDFSTKVSEYGFSNAVKQLLFCAMEKQIDSGKLMTHYWKLLQEKNIQIITGANVKNIQGNILYLNNDATGDFVIAAEKIVLCTNAFINELVPEMPVKPGRGQVIITNEIENLPFKGSFHFDEGFYYFRNVGKRVLFGGARNLDFETEQTTAFEANAKIINHLIDKLKEIILPNTNFEIEHYWQGIMGFSNNKLPIVMPLNSCTKYVMSCNGMGVALSPFVAKIAVNGM
;
A
#
# COMPACT_ATOMS: atom_id res chain seq x y z
N MET A 1 10.37 15.03 31.31
CA MET A 1 9.38 16.04 31.82
C MET A 1 9.35 17.18 30.83
N LEU A 2 8.17 17.58 30.35
CA LEU A 2 8.03 18.72 29.43
C LEU A 2 8.27 20.05 30.16
N SER A 3 8.91 20.98 29.50
CA SER A 3 9.03 22.39 29.95
C SER A 3 7.67 23.08 29.90
N PHE A 4 7.56 24.26 30.51
CA PHE A 4 6.37 25.10 30.40
C PHE A 4 6.00 25.43 28.93
N TRP A 5 7.00 25.70 28.09
CA TRP A 5 6.82 26.04 26.70
C TRP A 5 6.35 24.85 25.86
N GLU A 6 6.95 23.68 26.06
CA GLU A 6 6.55 22.44 25.40
C GLU A 6 5.11 22.08 25.78
N ASN A 7 4.77 22.16 27.08
CA ASN A 7 3.43 21.88 27.54
C ASN A 7 2.38 22.83 26.94
N ASN A 8 2.69 24.12 26.80
CA ASN A 8 1.76 25.09 26.23
C ASN A 8 1.61 24.97 24.71
N SER A 9 2.67 24.62 24.00
CA SER A 9 2.71 24.70 22.54
C SER A 9 2.55 23.37 21.83
N LEU A 10 2.82 22.24 22.51
CA LEU A 10 2.91 20.91 21.89
C LEU A 10 1.99 19.87 22.52
N SER A 11 1.16 20.23 23.50
CA SER A 11 0.34 19.26 24.23
C SER A 11 -1.16 19.29 23.91
N LYS A 12 -1.62 20.24 23.08
CA LYS A 12 -3.06 20.37 22.76
C LYS A 12 -3.29 20.66 21.29
N TYR A 13 -4.20 19.91 20.68
CA TYR A 13 -4.55 20.04 19.25
C TYR A 13 -6.05 19.83 19.04
N ASP A 14 -6.60 20.42 17.98
CA ASP A 14 -7.95 20.11 17.52
C ASP A 14 -7.98 18.69 16.94
N PHE A 15 -6.95 18.32 16.15
CA PHE A 15 -6.84 17.00 15.52
C PHE A 15 -5.47 16.37 15.76
N VAL A 16 -5.47 15.11 16.21
CA VAL A 16 -4.29 14.26 16.27
C VAL A 16 -4.48 13.07 15.34
N VAL A 17 -3.54 12.88 14.40
CA VAL A 17 -3.47 11.70 13.55
C VAL A 17 -2.32 10.82 14.01
N VAL A 18 -2.59 9.57 14.35
CA VAL A 18 -1.56 8.62 14.82
C VAL A 18 -1.12 7.72 13.67
N GLY A 19 0.14 7.82 13.30
CA GLY A 19 0.79 7.16 12.17
C GLY A 19 0.97 8.08 10.96
N ALA A 20 2.23 8.33 10.56
CA ALA A 20 2.61 9.18 9.43
C ALA A 20 2.86 8.39 8.13
N GLY A 21 2.24 7.22 7.99
CA GLY A 21 2.18 6.49 6.73
C GLY A 21 1.23 7.15 5.73
N ILE A 22 1.08 6.56 4.54
CA ILE A 22 0.26 7.12 3.45
C ILE A 22 -1.19 7.42 3.88
N MET A 23 -1.80 6.57 4.72
CA MET A 23 -3.15 6.79 5.23
C MET A 23 -3.20 8.00 6.15
N GLY A 24 -2.31 8.08 7.16
CA GLY A 24 -2.30 9.21 8.10
C GLY A 24 -1.97 10.53 7.42
N CYS A 25 -1.03 10.53 6.48
CA CYS A 25 -0.74 11.72 5.67
C CYS A 25 -1.93 12.15 4.82
N SER A 26 -2.66 11.18 4.22
CA SER A 26 -3.87 11.48 3.46
C SER A 26 -4.96 12.07 4.35
N VAL A 27 -5.21 11.49 5.52
CA VAL A 27 -6.19 11.99 6.50
C VAL A 27 -5.82 13.40 6.98
N ALA A 28 -4.56 13.63 7.35
CA ALA A 28 -4.11 14.93 7.81
C ALA A 28 -4.28 16.01 6.74
N TYR A 29 -3.99 15.68 5.47
CA TYR A 29 -4.23 16.57 4.34
C TYR A 29 -5.71 16.91 4.18
N GLU A 30 -6.60 15.91 4.18
CA GLU A 30 -8.05 16.12 4.05
C GLU A 30 -8.63 16.90 5.24
N LEU A 31 -8.13 16.67 6.45
CA LEU A 31 -8.49 17.47 7.64
C LEU A 31 -8.15 18.94 7.42
N ARG A 32 -6.97 19.26 6.91
CA ARG A 32 -6.59 20.66 6.61
C ARG A 32 -7.45 21.28 5.51
N GLN A 33 -7.89 20.49 4.51
CA GLN A 33 -8.80 21.00 3.49
C GLN A 33 -10.18 21.35 4.09
N LYS A 34 -10.68 20.52 4.99
CA LYS A 34 -12.00 20.71 5.62
C LYS A 34 -11.96 21.73 6.77
N TYR A 35 -10.89 21.77 7.53
CA TYR A 35 -10.68 22.63 8.72
C TYR A 35 -9.42 23.49 8.57
N PRO A 36 -9.50 24.59 7.79
CA PRO A 36 -8.31 25.36 7.39
C PRO A 36 -7.53 26.00 8.54
N THR A 37 -8.19 26.33 9.65
CA THR A 37 -7.62 27.05 10.80
C THR A 37 -7.28 26.17 11.99
N SER A 38 -7.71 24.90 11.99
CA SER A 38 -7.50 23.99 13.13
C SER A 38 -6.04 23.58 13.30
N SER A 39 -5.65 23.35 14.54
CA SER A 39 -4.34 22.79 14.88
C SER A 39 -4.35 21.28 14.59
N ILE A 40 -3.44 20.83 13.72
CA ILE A 40 -3.33 19.42 13.30
C ILE A 40 -1.92 18.94 13.53
N VAL A 41 -1.77 17.79 14.20
CA VAL A 41 -0.49 17.11 14.37
C VAL A 41 -0.60 15.66 13.91
N VAL A 42 0.46 15.18 13.26
CA VAL A 42 0.66 13.77 12.93
C VAL A 42 1.75 13.22 13.83
N LEU A 43 1.47 12.13 14.53
CA LEU A 43 2.40 11.45 15.42
C LEU A 43 2.94 10.19 14.74
N GLU A 44 4.26 10.06 14.65
CA GLU A 44 4.95 8.89 14.10
C GLU A 44 5.87 8.29 15.15
N ARG A 45 5.76 6.98 15.40
CA ARG A 45 6.59 6.30 16.39
C ARG A 45 8.06 6.16 15.96
N GLY A 46 8.30 6.00 14.66
CA GLY A 46 9.65 5.91 14.09
C GLY A 46 10.27 7.28 13.80
N VAL A 47 11.54 7.28 13.40
CA VAL A 47 12.20 8.49 12.88
C VAL A 47 11.60 8.90 11.52
N PHE A 48 11.16 7.90 10.75
CA PHE A 48 10.36 8.02 9.52
C PHE A 48 9.33 6.88 9.50
N PRO A 49 8.32 6.88 8.61
CA PRO A 49 7.33 5.82 8.58
C PRO A 49 7.97 4.47 8.30
N THR A 50 7.94 3.58 9.28
CA THR A 50 8.57 2.25 9.18
C THR A 50 7.61 1.15 8.74
N GLY A 51 6.33 1.48 8.54
CA GLY A 51 5.29 0.56 8.09
C GLY A 51 5.31 0.30 6.58
N ALA A 52 4.23 -0.24 6.04
CA ALA A 52 4.11 -0.63 4.63
C ALA A 52 4.28 0.52 3.63
N SER A 53 4.10 1.78 4.05
CA SER A 53 4.10 2.94 3.15
C SER A 53 5.44 3.21 2.46
N THR A 54 6.56 2.89 3.12
CA THR A 54 7.92 3.03 2.59
C THR A 54 8.54 1.70 2.17
N LYS A 55 7.80 0.60 2.34
CA LYS A 55 8.30 -0.77 2.11
C LYS A 55 7.51 -1.53 1.04
N ASN A 56 6.51 -0.90 0.42
CA ASN A 56 5.74 -1.48 -0.66
C ASN A 56 6.51 -1.46 -1.99
N ALA A 57 6.04 -2.24 -2.95
CA ALA A 57 6.69 -2.37 -4.25
C ALA A 57 6.47 -1.18 -5.20
N GLY A 58 5.67 -0.18 -4.82
CA GLY A 58 5.42 1.02 -5.62
C GLY A 58 4.52 0.80 -6.82
N PHE A 59 3.46 0.01 -6.68
CA PHE A 59 2.46 -0.21 -7.71
C PHE A 59 1.29 0.76 -7.57
N MET A 60 0.92 1.38 -8.69
CA MET A 60 -0.35 2.08 -8.87
C MET A 60 -1.25 1.17 -9.70
N CYS A 61 -1.89 0.20 -9.05
CA CYS A 61 -2.67 -0.84 -9.69
C CYS A 61 -4.14 -0.82 -9.28
N TYR A 62 -4.98 -1.36 -10.13
CA TYR A 62 -6.44 -1.38 -9.95
C TYR A 62 -6.97 -2.77 -9.60
N GLY A 63 -6.19 -3.80 -9.82
CA GLY A 63 -6.50 -5.20 -9.73
C GLY A 63 -6.23 -5.92 -11.04
N SER A 64 -5.66 -7.13 -10.98
CA SER A 64 -5.42 -7.94 -12.16
C SER A 64 -6.70 -8.60 -12.67
N PRO A 65 -6.76 -9.02 -13.95
CA PRO A 65 -7.94 -9.70 -14.50
C PRO A 65 -8.42 -10.88 -13.67
N THR A 66 -7.52 -11.76 -13.20
CA THR A 66 -7.95 -12.91 -12.39
C THR A 66 -8.38 -12.52 -11.00
N GLU A 67 -7.73 -11.52 -10.37
CA GLU A 67 -8.16 -10.96 -9.08
C GLU A 67 -9.58 -10.39 -9.17
N ILE A 68 -9.87 -9.61 -10.21
CA ILE A 68 -11.20 -9.01 -10.39
C ILE A 68 -12.27 -10.07 -10.63
N LEU A 69 -11.99 -11.08 -11.46
CA LEU A 69 -12.91 -12.21 -11.65
C LEU A 69 -13.16 -12.97 -10.35
N HIS A 70 -12.12 -13.24 -9.57
CA HIS A 70 -12.26 -13.86 -8.25
C HIS A 70 -13.12 -12.99 -7.30
N ASP A 71 -12.90 -11.67 -7.29
CA ASP A 71 -13.70 -10.76 -6.47
C ASP A 71 -15.17 -10.71 -6.95
N ILE A 72 -15.44 -10.82 -8.27
CA ILE A 72 -16.80 -10.94 -8.81
C ILE A 72 -17.47 -12.19 -8.31
N ASP A 73 -16.78 -13.33 -8.35
CA ASP A 73 -17.31 -14.61 -7.89
C ASP A 73 -17.58 -14.63 -6.37
N LEU A 74 -16.71 -13.96 -5.60
CA LEU A 74 -16.79 -13.94 -4.13
C LEU A 74 -17.78 -12.90 -3.60
N LEU A 75 -17.81 -11.71 -4.16
CA LEU A 75 -18.51 -10.53 -3.62
C LEU A 75 -19.71 -10.09 -4.47
N GLY A 76 -19.83 -10.62 -5.69
CA GLY A 76 -20.74 -10.13 -6.72
C GLY A 76 -20.15 -8.99 -7.56
N GLU A 77 -20.62 -8.91 -8.82
CA GLU A 77 -20.09 -7.98 -9.84
C GLU A 77 -20.09 -6.52 -9.37
N GLN A 78 -21.22 -6.04 -8.84
CA GLN A 78 -21.35 -4.64 -8.43
C GLN A 78 -20.32 -4.23 -7.40
N LYS A 79 -20.05 -5.09 -6.40
CA LYS A 79 -19.12 -4.80 -5.32
C LYS A 79 -17.66 -4.89 -5.77
N ALA A 80 -17.36 -5.85 -6.65
CA ALA A 80 -16.02 -5.96 -7.25
C ALA A 80 -15.70 -4.71 -8.09
N ILE A 81 -16.65 -4.25 -8.92
CA ILE A 81 -16.50 -3.02 -9.71
C ILE A 81 -16.35 -1.79 -8.81
N GLU A 82 -17.11 -1.71 -7.70
CA GLU A 82 -16.96 -0.63 -6.73
C GLU A 82 -15.55 -0.57 -6.13
N ILE A 83 -14.94 -1.71 -5.81
CA ILE A 83 -13.56 -1.78 -5.31
C ILE A 83 -12.58 -1.23 -6.36
N VAL A 84 -12.71 -1.62 -7.63
CA VAL A 84 -11.89 -1.10 -8.73
C VAL A 84 -12.08 0.41 -8.87
N TRP A 85 -13.31 0.90 -8.79
CA TRP A 85 -13.62 2.33 -8.86
C TRP A 85 -12.99 3.12 -7.69
N GLN A 86 -13.05 2.59 -6.46
CA GLN A 86 -12.40 3.23 -5.31
C GLN A 86 -10.88 3.33 -5.48
N ARG A 87 -10.24 2.29 -6.03
CA ARG A 87 -8.81 2.28 -6.38
C ARG A 87 -8.51 3.32 -7.46
N PHE A 88 -9.35 3.41 -8.49
CA PHE A 88 -9.25 4.40 -9.56
C PHE A 88 -9.33 5.83 -9.04
N GLU A 89 -10.35 6.15 -8.25
CA GLU A 89 -10.51 7.49 -7.67
C GLU A 89 -9.36 7.85 -6.71
N GLY A 90 -8.89 6.90 -5.91
CA GLY A 90 -7.75 7.15 -5.02
C GLY A 90 -6.44 7.42 -5.77
N LEU A 91 -6.16 6.67 -6.84
CA LEU A 91 -4.98 6.92 -7.70
C LEU A 91 -5.10 8.22 -8.49
N LYS A 92 -6.30 8.60 -8.91
CA LYS A 92 -6.58 9.90 -9.53
C LYS A 92 -6.28 11.04 -8.54
N ILE A 93 -6.81 10.99 -7.32
CA ILE A 93 -6.51 11.96 -6.26
C ILE A 93 -5.01 12.05 -5.99
N LEU A 94 -4.32 10.91 -5.92
CA LEU A 94 -2.87 10.86 -5.69
C LEU A 94 -2.10 11.57 -6.83
N THR A 95 -2.49 11.29 -8.07
CA THR A 95 -1.87 11.89 -9.27
C THR A 95 -2.16 13.39 -9.35
N GLU A 96 -3.37 13.84 -9.05
CA GLU A 96 -3.73 15.25 -8.99
C GLU A 96 -2.95 16.00 -7.89
N ARG A 97 -2.68 15.35 -6.76
CA ARG A 97 -1.98 15.92 -5.62
C ARG A 97 -0.49 16.10 -5.85
N PHE A 98 0.16 15.14 -6.48
CA PHE A 98 1.62 15.12 -6.61
C PHE A 98 2.14 15.26 -8.04
N GLY A 99 1.36 14.93 -9.05
CA GLY A 99 1.87 14.74 -10.41
C GLY A 99 2.74 13.48 -10.54
N ASN A 100 3.20 13.19 -11.76
CA ASN A 100 4.06 12.02 -11.98
C ASN A 100 5.49 12.26 -11.45
N ASP A 101 6.03 13.45 -11.60
CA ASP A 101 7.45 13.75 -11.31
C ASP A 101 7.80 13.58 -9.82
N LYS A 102 6.93 14.07 -8.91
CA LYS A 102 7.19 13.95 -7.47
C LYS A 102 7.13 12.53 -6.94
N MET A 103 6.46 11.64 -7.65
CA MET A 103 6.37 10.23 -7.32
C MET A 103 7.33 9.37 -8.14
N ASP A 104 8.08 9.98 -9.07
CA ASP A 104 8.87 9.26 -10.07
C ASP A 104 8.02 8.19 -10.79
N ALA A 105 6.81 8.59 -11.17
CA ALA A 105 5.85 7.68 -11.76
C ALA A 105 6.21 7.36 -13.20
N THR A 106 6.28 6.07 -13.53
CA THR A 106 6.54 5.57 -14.89
C THR A 106 5.32 4.83 -15.43
N ASN A 107 4.99 5.07 -16.70
CA ASN A 107 3.82 4.52 -17.36
C ASN A 107 4.22 3.39 -18.33
N PHE A 108 4.60 2.24 -17.76
CA PHE A 108 4.94 1.04 -18.55
C PHE A 108 3.78 0.03 -18.62
N GLY A 109 2.67 0.32 -17.93
CA GLY A 109 1.55 -0.60 -17.75
C GLY A 109 1.80 -1.65 -16.67
N GLY A 110 0.73 -2.40 -16.38
CA GLY A 110 0.74 -3.56 -15.51
C GLY A 110 0.48 -4.83 -16.30
N ASN A 111 0.98 -5.94 -15.81
CA ASN A 111 0.85 -7.23 -16.47
C ASN A 111 0.47 -8.30 -15.46
N GLU A 112 -0.36 -9.25 -15.87
CA GLU A 112 -0.60 -10.47 -15.12
C GLU A 112 -0.10 -11.68 -15.90
N LEU A 113 0.71 -12.52 -15.25
CA LEU A 113 1.23 -13.77 -15.83
C LEU A 113 0.34 -14.93 -15.37
N ILE A 114 -0.18 -15.69 -16.32
CA ILE A 114 -0.78 -17.00 -16.05
C ILE A 114 0.30 -18.05 -16.23
N ILE A 115 0.62 -18.76 -15.13
CA ILE A 115 1.78 -19.66 -15.07
C ILE A 115 1.31 -21.09 -14.84
N GLY A 116 1.80 -21.99 -15.68
CA GLY A 116 1.48 -23.42 -15.60
C GLY A 116 -0.01 -23.69 -15.77
N ASP A 117 -0.51 -24.70 -15.05
CA ASP A 117 -1.90 -25.14 -15.11
C ASP A 117 -2.72 -24.73 -13.86
N LYS A 118 -2.19 -23.88 -13.00
CA LYS A 118 -2.83 -23.48 -11.75
C LYS A 118 -4.07 -22.60 -11.98
N LEU A 119 -3.96 -21.65 -12.90
CA LEU A 119 -5.06 -20.79 -13.30
C LEU A 119 -5.41 -21.04 -14.76
N PRO A 120 -6.70 -21.03 -15.10
CA PRO A 120 -7.10 -21.20 -16.49
C PRO A 120 -6.67 -19.99 -17.33
N ILE A 121 -6.24 -20.25 -18.56
CA ILE A 121 -6.05 -19.19 -19.57
C ILE A 121 -7.38 -18.43 -19.72
N LEU A 122 -7.34 -17.12 -19.65
CA LEU A 122 -8.51 -16.29 -19.86
C LEU A 122 -8.86 -16.27 -21.34
N SER A 123 -10.07 -16.70 -21.67
CA SER A 123 -10.58 -16.58 -23.03
C SER A 123 -10.80 -15.11 -23.41
N LYS A 124 -10.80 -14.83 -24.72
CA LYS A 124 -11.13 -13.52 -25.22
C LYS A 124 -12.45 -12.99 -24.69
N ASP A 125 -13.49 -13.85 -24.57
CA ASP A 125 -14.79 -13.47 -24.06
C ASP A 125 -14.73 -12.97 -22.60
N LYS A 126 -13.90 -13.59 -21.76
CA LYS A 126 -13.67 -13.13 -20.38
C LYS A 126 -12.96 -11.78 -20.30
N ILE A 127 -11.98 -11.55 -21.17
CA ILE A 127 -11.28 -10.26 -21.26
C ILE A 127 -12.25 -9.18 -21.75
N ASP A 128 -13.06 -9.47 -22.79
CA ASP A 128 -14.06 -8.55 -23.33
C ASP A 128 -15.16 -8.26 -22.30
N TYR A 129 -15.58 -9.25 -21.52
CA TYR A 129 -16.50 -9.06 -20.39
C TYR A 129 -15.93 -8.09 -19.35
N LEU A 130 -14.69 -8.31 -18.86
CA LEU A 130 -14.05 -7.39 -17.93
C LEU A 130 -13.94 -5.97 -18.49
N ASN A 131 -13.55 -5.83 -19.75
CA ASN A 131 -13.48 -4.53 -20.41
C ASN A 131 -14.85 -3.86 -20.49
N THR A 132 -15.92 -4.63 -20.68
CA THR A 132 -17.30 -4.12 -20.75
C THR A 132 -17.76 -3.60 -19.39
N VAL A 133 -17.61 -4.39 -18.33
CA VAL A 133 -18.07 -4.02 -16.97
C VAL A 133 -17.23 -2.88 -16.37
N LEU A 134 -15.98 -2.72 -16.79
CA LEU A 134 -15.08 -1.66 -16.34
C LEU A 134 -15.09 -0.40 -17.22
N LEU A 135 -15.77 -0.44 -18.39
CA LEU A 135 -15.87 0.69 -19.31
C LEU A 135 -16.41 1.98 -18.66
N PRO A 136 -17.36 1.94 -17.72
CA PRO A 136 -17.83 3.14 -17.01
C PRO A 136 -16.74 3.85 -16.21
N ILE A 137 -15.72 3.11 -15.74
CA ILE A 137 -14.59 3.64 -14.95
C ILE A 137 -13.52 4.18 -15.88
N PHE A 138 -12.99 3.34 -16.77
CA PHE A 138 -11.80 3.65 -17.57
C PHE A 138 -12.08 4.38 -18.88
N LYS A 139 -13.32 4.34 -19.40
CA LYS A 139 -13.79 4.95 -20.67
C LYS A 139 -13.21 4.30 -21.94
N PHE A 140 -12.44 3.24 -21.82
CA PHE A 140 -11.90 2.42 -22.91
C PHE A 140 -11.60 1.01 -22.42
N PRO A 141 -11.40 0.01 -23.32
CA PRO A 141 -10.96 -1.32 -22.95
C PRO A 141 -9.58 -1.27 -22.27
N VAL A 142 -9.51 -1.69 -21.01
CA VAL A 142 -8.30 -1.52 -20.18
C VAL A 142 -7.39 -2.73 -20.22
N PHE A 143 -7.95 -3.91 -20.47
CA PHE A 143 -7.20 -5.18 -20.54
C PHE A 143 -7.04 -5.69 -21.97
N SER A 144 -5.87 -6.24 -22.26
CA SER A 144 -5.56 -6.89 -23.52
C SER A 144 -4.65 -8.10 -23.34
N ASP A 145 -4.67 -9.03 -24.28
CA ASP A 145 -3.76 -10.17 -24.29
C ASP A 145 -2.42 -9.78 -24.98
N PHE A 146 -1.35 -9.85 -24.21
CA PHE A 146 0.03 -9.55 -24.62
C PHE A 146 0.92 -10.80 -24.67
N SER A 147 0.34 -11.99 -24.80
CA SER A 147 1.07 -13.27 -24.74
C SER A 147 2.21 -13.37 -25.76
N THR A 148 2.13 -12.64 -26.87
CA THR A 148 3.23 -12.53 -27.83
C THR A 148 4.50 -11.91 -27.26
N LYS A 149 4.38 -11.13 -26.18
CA LYS A 149 5.51 -10.50 -25.49
C LYS A 149 6.25 -11.43 -24.51
N VAL A 150 5.71 -12.59 -24.18
CA VAL A 150 6.32 -13.52 -23.22
C VAL A 150 7.76 -13.85 -23.59
N SER A 151 8.00 -14.20 -24.86
CA SER A 151 9.35 -14.50 -25.37
C SER A 151 10.26 -13.25 -25.46
N GLU A 152 9.69 -12.10 -25.82
CA GLU A 152 10.43 -10.83 -25.89
C GLU A 152 10.90 -10.38 -24.50
N TYR A 153 10.07 -10.62 -23.48
CA TYR A 153 10.41 -10.32 -22.08
C TYR A 153 11.34 -11.36 -21.45
N GLY A 154 11.67 -12.42 -22.17
CA GLY A 154 12.60 -13.45 -21.72
C GLY A 154 12.05 -14.36 -20.61
N PHE A 155 10.75 -14.37 -20.40
CA PHE A 155 10.12 -15.26 -19.41
C PHE A 155 10.19 -16.72 -19.86
N SER A 156 10.13 -17.63 -18.91
CA SER A 156 10.15 -19.06 -19.20
C SER A 156 8.87 -19.52 -19.91
N ASN A 157 8.95 -20.67 -20.57
CA ASN A 157 7.80 -21.32 -21.23
C ASN A 157 6.70 -21.78 -20.25
N ALA A 158 6.94 -21.68 -18.94
CA ALA A 158 5.91 -21.88 -17.93
C ALA A 158 4.84 -20.78 -17.95
N VAL A 159 5.16 -19.58 -18.44
CA VAL A 159 4.20 -18.48 -18.65
C VAL A 159 3.36 -18.80 -19.88
N LYS A 160 2.07 -19.07 -19.68
CA LYS A 160 1.11 -19.47 -20.72
C LYS A 160 0.34 -18.31 -21.31
N GLN A 161 0.13 -17.25 -20.54
CA GLN A 161 -0.55 -16.05 -21.00
C GLN A 161 0.02 -14.83 -20.27
N LEU A 162 0.02 -13.69 -20.94
CA LEU A 162 0.36 -12.39 -20.39
C LEU A 162 -0.79 -11.43 -20.68
N LEU A 163 -1.46 -10.96 -19.63
CA LEU A 163 -2.53 -9.98 -19.73
C LEU A 163 -1.99 -8.60 -19.36
N PHE A 164 -2.32 -7.61 -20.15
CA PHE A 164 -1.79 -6.26 -20.01
C PHE A 164 -2.87 -5.27 -19.59
N CYS A 165 -2.55 -4.40 -18.63
CA CYS A 165 -3.35 -3.26 -18.21
C CYS A 165 -2.62 -1.96 -18.55
N ALA A 166 -3.17 -1.19 -19.49
CA ALA A 166 -2.54 0.04 -19.98
C ALA A 166 -2.50 1.18 -18.95
N MET A 167 -3.37 1.14 -17.93
CA MET A 167 -3.55 2.24 -16.97
C MET A 167 -2.64 2.16 -15.76
N GLU A 168 -2.06 1.01 -15.48
CA GLU A 168 -1.20 0.82 -14.31
C GLU A 168 0.14 1.54 -14.47
N LYS A 169 0.68 1.98 -13.34
CA LYS A 169 1.95 2.70 -13.26
C LYS A 169 2.80 2.16 -12.13
N GLN A 170 4.05 2.56 -12.14
CA GLN A 170 5.01 2.34 -11.04
C GLN A 170 5.39 3.68 -10.42
N ILE A 171 5.66 3.68 -9.11
CA ILE A 171 6.17 4.86 -8.39
C ILE A 171 7.37 4.50 -7.53
N ASP A 172 8.10 5.52 -7.11
CA ASP A 172 9.03 5.44 -5.98
C ASP A 172 8.29 5.77 -4.68
N SER A 173 8.07 4.75 -3.86
CA SER A 173 7.34 4.89 -2.59
C SER A 173 8.06 5.78 -1.57
N GLY A 174 9.40 5.82 -1.62
CA GLY A 174 10.20 6.69 -0.78
C GLY A 174 10.02 8.16 -1.17
N LYS A 175 10.08 8.47 -2.48
CA LYS A 175 9.81 9.81 -3.01
C LYS A 175 8.39 10.27 -2.72
N LEU A 176 7.39 9.39 -2.93
CA LEU A 176 6.01 9.70 -2.57
C LEU A 176 5.88 10.12 -1.10
N MET A 177 6.42 9.33 -0.17
CA MET A 177 6.30 9.62 1.26
C MET A 177 7.07 10.89 1.66
N THR A 178 8.24 11.14 1.08
CA THR A 178 9.01 12.36 1.28
C THR A 178 8.22 13.59 0.84
N HIS A 179 7.59 13.53 -0.34
CA HIS A 179 6.75 14.62 -0.84
C HIS A 179 5.44 14.79 -0.05
N TYR A 180 4.89 13.70 0.50
CA TYR A 180 3.73 13.79 1.40
C TYR A 180 4.08 14.59 2.66
N TRP A 181 5.19 14.27 3.31
CA TRP A 181 5.62 14.98 4.51
C TRP A 181 5.89 16.46 4.21
N LYS A 182 6.58 16.75 3.11
CA LYS A 182 6.81 18.13 2.67
C LYS A 182 5.49 18.88 2.45
N LEU A 183 4.53 18.26 1.77
CA LEU A 183 3.20 18.85 1.54
C LEU A 183 2.47 19.15 2.86
N LEU A 184 2.53 18.24 3.85
CA LEU A 184 1.90 18.49 5.15
C LEU A 184 2.54 19.68 5.86
N GLN A 185 3.86 19.79 5.85
CA GLN A 185 4.58 20.93 6.43
C GLN A 185 4.23 22.25 5.73
N GLU A 186 4.18 22.27 4.39
CA GLU A 186 3.75 23.43 3.58
C GLU A 186 2.29 23.85 3.89
N LYS A 187 1.47 22.93 4.38
CA LYS A 187 0.09 23.15 4.83
C LYS A 187 -0.02 23.44 6.32
N ASN A 188 1.09 23.76 7.00
CA ASN A 188 1.14 24.02 8.45
C ASN A 188 0.53 22.86 9.27
N ILE A 189 0.81 21.62 8.87
CA ILE A 189 0.51 20.43 9.64
C ILE A 189 1.80 19.97 10.29
N GLN A 190 1.81 19.89 11.61
CA GLN A 190 2.98 19.45 12.36
C GLN A 190 3.15 17.93 12.25
N ILE A 191 4.39 17.47 12.14
CA ILE A 191 4.74 16.04 12.20
C ILE A 191 5.73 15.89 13.35
N ILE A 192 5.40 15.03 14.33
CA ILE A 192 6.28 14.70 15.45
C ILE A 192 6.70 13.23 15.29
N THR A 193 7.98 13.00 15.09
CA THR A 193 8.61 11.67 14.99
C THR A 193 9.13 11.21 16.34
N GLY A 194 9.36 9.90 16.51
CA GLY A 194 9.71 9.32 17.81
C GLY A 194 8.58 9.37 18.85
N ALA A 195 7.35 9.68 18.41
CA ALA A 195 6.17 9.84 19.25
C ALA A 195 5.35 8.53 19.30
N ASN A 196 5.73 7.63 20.19
CA ASN A 196 5.09 6.33 20.34
C ASN A 196 3.88 6.42 21.28
N VAL A 197 2.67 6.40 20.70
CA VAL A 197 1.42 6.37 21.46
C VAL A 197 1.24 4.99 22.08
N LYS A 198 1.16 4.93 23.40
CA LYS A 198 1.03 3.69 24.19
C LYS A 198 -0.38 3.41 24.64
N ASN A 199 -1.16 4.45 24.88
CA ASN A 199 -2.53 4.34 25.37
C ASN A 199 -3.35 5.58 24.99
N ILE A 200 -4.67 5.43 24.98
CA ILE A 200 -5.61 6.51 24.72
C ILE A 200 -6.75 6.39 25.73
N GLN A 201 -7.01 7.46 26.46
CA GLN A 201 -8.12 7.55 27.42
C GLN A 201 -8.98 8.79 27.13
N GLY A 202 -10.17 8.56 26.61
CA GLY A 202 -11.03 9.65 26.13
C GLY A 202 -10.36 10.42 24.99
N ASN A 203 -10.00 11.65 25.25
CA ASN A 203 -9.34 12.56 24.32
C ASN A 203 -7.85 12.80 24.64
N ILE A 204 -7.26 12.00 25.52
CA ILE A 204 -5.85 12.09 25.93
C ILE A 204 -5.07 10.93 25.39
N LEU A 205 -3.98 11.24 24.68
CA LEU A 205 -2.99 10.26 24.20
C LEU A 205 -1.81 10.25 25.17
N TYR A 206 -1.42 9.06 25.61
CA TYR A 206 -0.23 8.80 26.43
C TYR A 206 0.89 8.33 25.52
N LEU A 207 1.99 9.07 25.51
CA LEU A 207 3.14 8.84 24.65
C LEU A 207 4.36 8.49 25.49
N ASN A 208 5.24 7.70 24.91
CA ASN A 208 6.56 7.41 25.44
C ASN A 208 7.62 7.69 24.37
N ASN A 209 8.72 8.27 24.81
CA ASN A 209 9.92 8.45 24.01
C ASN A 209 11.15 8.24 24.91
N ASP A 210 12.14 7.53 24.41
CA ASP A 210 13.33 7.17 25.20
C ASP A 210 14.14 8.39 25.66
N ALA A 211 14.11 9.50 24.91
CA ALA A 211 14.83 10.72 25.24
C ALA A 211 14.08 11.65 26.20
N THR A 212 12.74 11.76 26.06
CA THR A 212 11.93 12.72 26.82
C THR A 212 11.12 12.09 27.95
N GLY A 213 11.06 10.75 27.97
CA GLY A 213 10.21 10.00 28.90
C GLY A 213 8.72 10.10 28.50
N ASP A 214 7.86 9.86 29.49
CA ASP A 214 6.39 9.87 29.29
C ASP A 214 5.84 11.29 29.24
N PHE A 215 4.91 11.53 28.33
CA PHE A 215 4.18 12.79 28.21
C PHE A 215 2.78 12.54 27.60
N VAL A 216 1.93 13.56 27.63
CA VAL A 216 0.55 13.46 27.17
C VAL A 216 0.25 14.53 26.13
N ILE A 217 -0.62 14.18 25.19
CA ILE A 217 -1.21 15.11 24.22
C ILE A 217 -2.72 14.98 24.33
N ALA A 218 -3.41 16.12 24.44
CA ALA A 218 -4.88 16.20 24.40
C ALA A 218 -5.33 16.62 22.99
N ALA A 219 -6.43 16.03 22.50
CA ALA A 219 -7.00 16.33 21.19
C ALA A 219 -8.52 16.41 21.26
N GLU A 220 -9.16 17.30 20.49
CA GLU A 220 -10.61 17.25 20.33
C GLU A 220 -11.05 16.02 19.55
N LYS A 221 -10.29 15.65 18.49
CA LYS A 221 -10.51 14.47 17.68
C LYS A 221 -9.20 13.73 17.41
N ILE A 222 -9.26 12.41 17.45
CA ILE A 222 -8.14 11.50 17.23
C ILE A 222 -8.46 10.60 16.02
N VAL A 223 -7.52 10.47 15.09
CA VAL A 223 -7.64 9.51 13.98
C VAL A 223 -6.47 8.54 14.02
N LEU A 224 -6.78 7.26 14.25
CA LEU A 224 -5.79 6.20 14.30
C LEU A 224 -5.57 5.66 12.89
N CYS A 225 -4.37 5.85 12.35
CA CYS A 225 -3.93 5.38 11.04
C CYS A 225 -2.75 4.39 11.17
N THR A 226 -2.79 3.56 12.20
CA THR A 226 -1.70 2.68 12.63
C THR A 226 -1.65 1.35 11.86
N ASN A 227 -2.51 1.17 10.85
CA ASN A 227 -2.56 -0.04 10.01
C ASN A 227 -2.60 -1.32 10.87
N ALA A 228 -1.75 -2.31 10.58
CA ALA A 228 -1.68 -3.59 11.31
C ALA A 228 -1.32 -3.47 12.80
N PHE A 229 -0.78 -2.32 13.22
CA PHE A 229 -0.36 -2.09 14.61
C PHE A 229 -1.49 -1.58 15.52
N ILE A 230 -2.72 -1.48 15.00
CA ILE A 230 -3.88 -1.02 15.76
C ILE A 230 -4.13 -1.87 17.02
N ASN A 231 -3.86 -3.16 16.96
CA ASN A 231 -4.08 -4.09 18.07
C ASN A 231 -3.15 -3.82 19.28
N GLU A 232 -2.10 -3.01 19.12
CA GLU A 232 -1.30 -2.51 20.23
C GLU A 232 -2.06 -1.46 21.07
N LEU A 233 -3.00 -0.74 20.45
CA LEU A 233 -3.84 0.29 21.09
C LEU A 233 -5.27 -0.18 21.38
N VAL A 234 -5.81 -1.02 20.51
CA VAL A 234 -7.18 -1.55 20.56
C VAL A 234 -7.10 -3.05 20.24
N PRO A 235 -6.87 -3.92 21.24
CA PRO A 235 -6.55 -5.35 21.02
C PRO A 235 -7.61 -6.13 20.26
N GLU A 236 -8.89 -5.73 20.35
CA GLU A 236 -10.01 -6.45 19.74
C GLU A 236 -10.33 -6.05 18.30
N MET A 237 -9.48 -5.21 17.70
CA MET A 237 -9.71 -4.80 16.30
C MET A 237 -9.59 -6.00 15.34
N PRO A 238 -10.57 -6.18 14.42
CA PRO A 238 -10.59 -7.30 13.48
C PRO A 238 -9.57 -7.10 12.33
N VAL A 239 -8.34 -6.80 12.69
CA VAL A 239 -7.22 -6.56 11.78
C VAL A 239 -6.12 -7.55 12.09
N LYS A 240 -5.70 -8.31 11.07
CA LYS A 240 -4.58 -9.23 11.19
C LYS A 240 -3.35 -8.63 10.51
N PRO A 241 -2.18 -8.67 11.17
CA PRO A 241 -0.94 -8.30 10.50
C PRO A 241 -0.57 -9.35 9.45
N GLY A 242 0.11 -8.91 8.41
CA GLY A 242 0.71 -9.78 7.42
C GLY A 242 2.02 -9.21 6.94
N ARG A 243 3.10 -9.91 7.23
CA ARG A 243 4.44 -9.56 6.79
C ARG A 243 4.64 -10.01 5.34
N GLY A 244 5.08 -9.10 4.48
CA GLY A 244 5.50 -9.40 3.13
C GLY A 244 7.02 -9.32 3.00
N GLN A 245 7.61 -10.29 2.31
CA GLN A 245 9.04 -10.33 2.00
C GLN A 245 9.26 -9.76 0.59
N VAL A 246 10.32 -8.98 0.43
CA VAL A 246 10.71 -8.37 -0.84
C VAL A 246 12.21 -8.53 -1.03
N ILE A 247 12.63 -8.86 -2.25
CA ILE A 247 14.02 -8.93 -2.68
C ILE A 247 14.24 -7.99 -3.87
N ILE A 248 15.46 -7.52 -4.07
CA ILE A 248 15.87 -6.76 -5.25
C ILE A 248 17.20 -7.29 -5.75
N THR A 249 17.33 -7.42 -7.07
CA THR A 249 18.56 -7.87 -7.71
C THR A 249 19.58 -6.74 -7.83
N ASN A 250 20.84 -7.10 -8.08
CA ASN A 250 21.81 -6.18 -8.66
C ASN A 250 21.35 -5.67 -10.04
N GLU A 251 22.08 -4.71 -10.63
CA GLU A 251 21.78 -4.23 -11.97
C GLU A 251 21.99 -5.33 -13.02
N ILE A 252 21.02 -5.47 -13.92
CA ILE A 252 21.02 -6.39 -15.05
C ILE A 252 21.11 -5.54 -16.32
N GLU A 253 22.22 -5.64 -17.05
CA GLU A 253 22.55 -4.70 -18.13
C GLU A 253 21.49 -4.65 -19.24
N ASN A 254 20.96 -5.79 -19.64
CA ASN A 254 19.98 -5.91 -20.71
C ASN A 254 18.66 -6.50 -20.19
N LEU A 255 18.07 -5.88 -19.15
CA LEU A 255 16.78 -6.31 -18.63
C LEU A 255 15.70 -6.15 -19.72
N PRO A 256 15.07 -7.25 -20.19
CA PRO A 256 14.25 -7.21 -21.40
C PRO A 256 12.83 -6.69 -21.19
N PHE A 257 12.41 -6.45 -19.95
CA PHE A 257 11.07 -5.99 -19.64
C PHE A 257 11.06 -4.71 -18.77
N LYS A 258 9.95 -3.99 -18.86
CA LYS A 258 9.60 -2.88 -17.98
C LYS A 258 8.11 -3.00 -17.63
N GLY A 259 7.73 -2.49 -16.46
CA GLY A 259 6.35 -2.52 -16.00
C GLY A 259 6.21 -3.23 -14.66
N SER A 260 4.98 -3.23 -14.15
CA SER A 260 4.56 -4.03 -13.00
C SER A 260 3.98 -5.36 -13.47
N PHE A 261 4.23 -6.40 -12.69
CA PHE A 261 3.82 -7.76 -13.02
C PHE A 261 3.27 -8.44 -11.77
N HIS A 262 2.18 -9.19 -11.94
CA HIS A 262 1.54 -10.01 -10.92
C HIS A 262 1.36 -11.44 -11.42
N PHE A 263 1.29 -12.39 -10.52
CA PHE A 263 0.83 -13.74 -10.81
C PHE A 263 0.29 -14.43 -9.54
N ASP A 264 -0.38 -15.55 -9.73
CA ASP A 264 -1.01 -16.32 -8.66
C ASP A 264 -1.96 -15.45 -7.81
N GLU A 265 -2.96 -14.83 -8.47
CA GLU A 265 -3.96 -13.94 -7.85
C GLU A 265 -3.34 -12.78 -7.04
N GLY A 266 -2.18 -12.27 -7.46
CA GLY A 266 -1.46 -11.18 -6.79
C GLY A 266 -0.63 -11.59 -5.58
N PHE A 267 -0.52 -12.89 -5.26
CA PHE A 267 0.39 -13.38 -4.22
C PHE A 267 1.86 -13.16 -4.56
N TYR A 268 2.19 -13.00 -5.84
CA TYR A 268 3.51 -12.65 -6.32
C TYR A 268 3.45 -11.38 -7.16
N TYR A 269 4.41 -10.50 -6.95
CA TYR A 269 4.48 -9.24 -7.68
C TYR A 269 5.92 -8.83 -7.92
N PHE A 270 6.25 -8.43 -9.15
CA PHE A 270 7.57 -7.94 -9.49
C PHE A 270 7.51 -6.76 -10.46
N ARG A 271 8.60 -6.00 -10.52
CA ARG A 271 8.76 -4.88 -11.46
C ARG A 271 10.22 -4.58 -11.70
N ASN A 272 10.51 -3.82 -12.76
CA ASN A 272 11.81 -3.19 -12.88
C ASN A 272 11.92 -1.95 -11.95
N VAL A 273 13.13 -1.74 -11.40
CA VAL A 273 13.57 -0.50 -10.74
C VAL A 273 14.88 -0.09 -11.43
N GLY A 274 14.76 0.80 -12.42
CA GLY A 274 15.86 1.01 -13.34
C GLY A 274 16.23 -0.28 -14.07
N LYS A 275 17.45 -0.76 -13.87
CA LYS A 275 17.99 -2.03 -14.41
C LYS A 275 17.87 -3.22 -13.43
N ARG A 276 17.24 -3.06 -12.27
CA ARG A 276 17.04 -4.09 -11.24
C ARG A 276 15.66 -4.70 -11.33
N VAL A 277 15.51 -5.90 -10.81
CA VAL A 277 14.20 -6.54 -10.58
C VAL A 277 13.91 -6.54 -9.10
N LEU A 278 12.85 -5.85 -8.70
CA LEU A 278 12.22 -5.93 -7.39
C LEU A 278 11.17 -7.03 -7.45
N PHE A 279 11.20 -8.00 -6.52
CA PHE A 279 10.26 -9.10 -6.47
C PHE A 279 9.82 -9.38 -5.03
N GLY A 280 8.54 -9.54 -4.82
CA GLY A 280 7.98 -9.81 -3.50
C GLY A 280 6.76 -10.72 -3.56
N GLY A 281 6.28 -11.10 -2.37
CA GLY A 281 5.09 -11.93 -2.22
C GLY A 281 5.35 -13.26 -1.53
N ALA A 282 4.75 -14.33 -2.07
CA ALA A 282 4.85 -15.71 -1.56
C ALA A 282 4.40 -15.91 -0.10
N ARG A 283 3.62 -14.98 0.48
CA ARG A 283 3.11 -15.10 1.86
C ARG A 283 2.20 -16.32 2.04
N ASN A 284 1.54 -16.76 0.96
CA ASN A 284 0.70 -17.95 0.94
C ASN A 284 1.45 -19.27 1.22
N LEU A 285 2.77 -19.27 1.17
CA LEU A 285 3.59 -20.45 1.53
C LEU A 285 3.74 -20.64 3.04
N ASP A 286 3.51 -19.57 3.82
CA ASP A 286 3.74 -19.60 5.26
C ASP A 286 2.91 -18.52 5.98
N PHE A 287 1.59 -18.57 5.81
CA PHE A 287 0.67 -17.59 6.39
C PHE A 287 0.79 -17.47 7.90
N GLU A 288 1.05 -18.58 8.59
CA GLU A 288 1.13 -18.63 10.04
C GLU A 288 2.33 -17.81 10.55
N THR A 289 3.52 -18.07 10.03
CA THR A 289 4.74 -17.34 10.40
C THR A 289 4.68 -15.87 9.97
N GLU A 290 4.04 -15.60 8.83
CA GLU A 290 3.92 -14.23 8.30
C GLU A 290 2.75 -13.42 8.93
N GLN A 291 1.96 -14.01 9.84
CA GLN A 291 0.94 -13.27 10.61
C GLN A 291 1.58 -12.61 11.84
N THR A 292 2.45 -11.65 11.63
CA THR A 292 3.26 -11.00 12.67
C THR A 292 3.50 -9.53 12.38
N THR A 293 3.82 -8.75 13.43
CA THR A 293 4.31 -7.37 13.34
C THR A 293 5.84 -7.27 13.47
N ALA A 294 6.54 -8.39 13.64
CA ALA A 294 8.01 -8.44 13.73
C ALA A 294 8.65 -8.24 12.34
N PHE A 295 9.72 -7.42 12.30
CA PHE A 295 10.49 -7.17 11.08
C PHE A 295 11.65 -8.18 10.97
N GLU A 296 11.31 -9.42 10.64
CA GLU A 296 12.27 -10.52 10.51
C GLU A 296 12.21 -11.15 9.12
N ALA A 297 13.38 -11.52 8.60
CA ALA A 297 13.46 -12.21 7.31
C ALA A 297 12.95 -13.66 7.44
N ASN A 298 12.12 -14.09 6.49
CA ASN A 298 11.72 -15.48 6.35
C ASN A 298 12.54 -16.13 5.23
N ALA A 299 13.56 -16.88 5.61
CA ALA A 299 14.48 -17.54 4.67
C ALA A 299 13.75 -18.50 3.71
N LYS A 300 12.68 -19.19 4.16
CA LYS A 300 11.87 -20.07 3.30
C LYS A 300 11.25 -19.29 2.15
N ILE A 301 10.65 -18.14 2.43
CA ILE A 301 10.01 -17.29 1.41
C ILE A 301 11.06 -16.64 0.52
N ILE A 302 12.14 -16.10 1.10
CA ILE A 302 13.22 -15.45 0.33
C ILE A 302 13.85 -16.43 -0.66
N ASN A 303 14.20 -17.64 -0.24
CA ASN A 303 14.76 -18.68 -1.12
C ASN A 303 13.76 -19.04 -2.23
N HIS A 304 12.49 -19.20 -1.89
CA HIS A 304 11.46 -19.48 -2.89
C HIS A 304 11.31 -18.34 -3.92
N LEU A 305 11.38 -17.06 -3.50
CA LEU A 305 11.38 -15.94 -4.43
C LEU A 305 12.60 -15.98 -5.36
N ILE A 306 13.79 -16.30 -4.85
CA ILE A 306 15.01 -16.46 -5.65
C ILE A 306 14.85 -17.59 -6.69
N ASP A 307 14.27 -18.73 -6.28
CA ASP A 307 14.01 -19.83 -7.19
C ASP A 307 13.02 -19.42 -8.30
N LYS A 308 11.94 -18.70 -7.96
CA LYS A 308 10.98 -18.18 -8.94
C LYS A 308 11.58 -17.13 -9.88
N LEU A 309 12.53 -16.31 -9.42
CA LEU A 309 13.29 -15.44 -10.32
C LEU A 309 14.06 -16.28 -11.37
N LYS A 310 14.78 -17.32 -10.95
CA LYS A 310 15.57 -18.19 -11.82
C LYS A 310 14.72 -19.05 -12.76
N GLU A 311 13.60 -19.56 -12.26
CA GLU A 311 12.76 -20.51 -13.01
C GLU A 311 11.85 -19.82 -14.04
N ILE A 312 11.32 -18.65 -13.69
CA ILE A 312 10.21 -18.05 -14.42
C ILE A 312 10.57 -16.69 -15.02
N ILE A 313 11.14 -15.78 -14.22
CA ILE A 313 11.27 -14.36 -14.60
C ILE A 313 12.57 -14.10 -15.32
N LEU A 314 13.67 -14.69 -14.87
CA LEU A 314 15.03 -14.49 -15.40
C LEU A 314 15.74 -15.83 -15.71
N PRO A 315 15.11 -16.77 -16.46
CA PRO A 315 15.64 -18.13 -16.60
C PRO A 315 17.01 -18.20 -17.28
N ASN A 316 17.36 -17.21 -18.08
CA ASN A 316 18.61 -17.16 -18.84
C ASN A 316 19.52 -15.98 -18.43
N THR A 317 19.31 -15.42 -17.24
CA THR A 317 20.01 -14.23 -16.80
C THR A 317 20.71 -14.48 -15.46
N ASN A 318 21.99 -14.15 -15.38
CA ASN A 318 22.71 -14.17 -14.13
C ASN A 318 22.37 -12.92 -13.32
N PHE A 319 22.09 -13.12 -12.04
CA PHE A 319 21.83 -12.05 -11.08
C PHE A 319 22.26 -12.47 -9.67
N GLU A 320 22.43 -11.48 -8.83
CA GLU A 320 22.63 -11.61 -7.39
C GLU A 320 21.54 -10.82 -6.65
N ILE A 321 21.22 -11.20 -5.42
CA ILE A 321 20.34 -10.42 -4.57
C ILE A 321 21.15 -9.33 -3.88
N GLU A 322 20.90 -8.08 -4.23
CA GLU A 322 21.57 -6.93 -3.65
C GLU A 322 21.01 -6.57 -2.27
N HIS A 323 19.68 -6.67 -2.11
CA HIS A 323 19.01 -6.32 -0.85
C HIS A 323 17.68 -7.04 -0.69
N TYR A 324 17.22 -7.19 0.57
CA TYR A 324 15.89 -7.67 0.90
C TYR A 324 15.33 -6.91 2.11
N TRP A 325 14.02 -6.81 2.19
CA TRP A 325 13.34 -6.17 3.32
C TRP A 325 11.94 -6.73 3.53
N GLN A 326 11.28 -6.30 4.62
CA GLN A 326 9.94 -6.73 4.98
C GLN A 326 9.03 -5.51 5.16
N GLY A 327 7.75 -5.67 4.78
CA GLY A 327 6.69 -4.70 5.05
C GLY A 327 5.54 -5.34 5.81
N ILE A 328 5.00 -4.63 6.80
CA ILE A 328 3.87 -5.12 7.59
C ILE A 328 2.58 -4.49 7.06
N MET A 329 1.69 -5.31 6.55
CA MET A 329 0.37 -4.92 6.03
C MET A 329 -0.73 -5.28 7.01
N GLY A 330 -1.83 -4.52 7.02
CA GLY A 330 -3.06 -4.87 7.74
C GLY A 330 -4.05 -5.55 6.82
N PHE A 331 -4.66 -6.62 7.29
CA PHE A 331 -5.69 -7.37 6.58
C PHE A 331 -7.00 -7.36 7.36
N SER A 332 -8.09 -7.00 6.68
CA SER A 332 -9.45 -7.16 7.17
C SER A 332 -10.06 -8.46 6.64
N ASN A 333 -11.09 -8.96 7.29
CA ASN A 333 -11.73 -10.22 6.91
C ASN A 333 -12.44 -10.17 5.54
N ASN A 334 -12.85 -8.99 5.10
CA ASN A 334 -13.66 -8.77 3.88
C ASN A 334 -12.93 -8.00 2.76
N LYS A 335 -11.62 -7.84 2.88
CA LYS A 335 -10.77 -7.06 1.96
C LYS A 335 -11.16 -5.58 1.78
N LEU A 336 -12.12 -5.05 2.54
CA LEU A 336 -12.57 -3.66 2.43
C LEU A 336 -11.80 -2.72 3.37
N PRO A 337 -11.69 -1.43 3.03
CA PRO A 337 -11.21 -0.40 3.93
C PRO A 337 -12.04 -0.33 5.22
N ILE A 338 -11.40 0.06 6.31
CA ILE A 338 -12.06 0.27 7.60
C ILE A 338 -12.08 1.76 7.90
N VAL A 339 -13.29 2.30 8.11
CA VAL A 339 -13.53 3.65 8.63
C VAL A 339 -14.52 3.49 9.76
N MET A 340 -14.02 3.43 11.00
CA MET A 340 -14.82 3.05 12.15
C MET A 340 -14.66 4.02 13.32
N PRO A 341 -15.75 4.61 13.86
CA PRO A 341 -15.69 5.33 15.13
C PRO A 341 -15.44 4.32 16.26
N LEU A 342 -14.48 4.62 17.12
CA LEU A 342 -14.22 3.85 18.35
C LEU A 342 -14.96 4.45 19.57
N ASN A 343 -15.09 5.76 19.56
CA ASN A 343 -15.88 6.53 20.53
C ASN A 343 -16.23 7.91 19.93
N SER A 344 -16.74 8.83 20.75
CA SER A 344 -17.15 10.18 20.30
C SER A 344 -16.01 11.07 19.79
N CYS A 345 -14.76 10.80 20.17
CA CYS A 345 -13.60 11.59 19.76
C CYS A 345 -12.56 10.80 18.94
N THR A 346 -12.61 9.48 18.91
CA THR A 346 -11.59 8.63 18.26
C THR A 346 -12.19 7.81 17.12
N LYS A 347 -11.52 7.84 15.97
CA LYS A 347 -11.85 7.04 14.76
C LYS A 347 -10.64 6.24 14.32
N TYR A 348 -10.85 5.02 13.86
CA TYR A 348 -9.84 4.21 13.19
C TYR A 348 -10.04 4.22 11.69
N VAL A 349 -8.95 4.38 10.93
CA VAL A 349 -8.96 4.43 9.46
C VAL A 349 -7.83 3.58 8.90
N MET A 350 -8.17 2.62 8.03
CA MET A 350 -7.23 1.73 7.37
C MET A 350 -7.67 1.46 5.92
N SER A 351 -6.72 1.46 4.98
CA SER A 351 -6.99 1.20 3.55
C SER A 351 -6.87 -0.26 3.13
N CYS A 352 -6.32 -1.12 3.97
CA CYS A 352 -6.30 -2.59 3.90
C CYS A 352 -5.65 -3.32 2.72
N ASN A 353 -5.24 -4.56 3.02
CA ASN A 353 -5.04 -5.70 2.10
C ASN A 353 -4.00 -5.44 0.99
N GLY A 354 -2.93 -4.69 1.29
CA GLY A 354 -1.86 -4.42 0.32
C GLY A 354 -2.13 -3.28 -0.67
N MET A 355 -3.36 -2.78 -0.77
CA MET A 355 -3.76 -1.76 -1.76
C MET A 355 -3.69 -0.31 -1.24
N GLY A 356 -2.87 -0.04 -0.23
CA GLY A 356 -2.79 1.26 0.43
C GLY A 356 -2.44 2.44 -0.47
N VAL A 357 -1.60 2.26 -1.47
CA VAL A 357 -1.24 3.31 -2.44
C VAL A 357 -2.47 3.78 -3.22
N ALA A 358 -3.27 2.84 -3.71
CA ALA A 358 -4.46 3.14 -4.48
C ALA A 358 -5.62 3.66 -3.62
N LEU A 359 -5.84 3.09 -2.43
CA LEU A 359 -7.04 3.35 -1.65
C LEU A 359 -6.92 4.51 -0.66
N SER A 360 -5.71 4.77 -0.10
CA SER A 360 -5.59 5.71 1.02
C SER A 360 -6.10 7.11 0.74
N PRO A 361 -5.87 7.75 -0.42
CA PRO A 361 -6.37 9.10 -0.66
C PRO A 361 -7.90 9.18 -0.69
N PHE A 362 -8.56 8.19 -1.28
CA PHE A 362 -10.02 8.13 -1.37
C PHE A 362 -10.65 7.82 -0.01
N VAL A 363 -10.12 6.83 0.70
CA VAL A 363 -10.60 6.43 2.03
C VAL A 363 -10.44 7.56 3.06
N ALA A 364 -9.33 8.31 2.99
CA ALA A 364 -9.11 9.47 3.84
C ALA A 364 -10.18 10.56 3.63
N LYS A 365 -10.55 10.83 2.37
CA LYS A 365 -11.61 11.78 2.03
C LYS A 365 -12.96 11.37 2.62
N ILE A 366 -13.32 10.09 2.50
CA ILE A 366 -14.56 9.54 3.12
C ILE A 366 -14.49 9.67 4.64
N ALA A 367 -13.37 9.28 5.25
CA ALA A 367 -13.21 9.29 6.70
C ALA A 367 -13.37 10.69 7.31
N VAL A 368 -12.83 11.72 6.63
CA VAL A 368 -12.88 13.11 7.07
C VAL A 368 -14.24 13.74 6.78
N ASN A 369 -14.93 13.37 5.70
CA ASN A 369 -16.29 13.89 5.41
C ASN A 369 -17.29 13.49 6.49
N GLY A 370 -17.12 12.36 7.14
CA GLY A 370 -17.94 11.88 8.25
C GLY A 370 -17.48 12.34 9.66
N MET A 371 -16.64 13.40 9.76
CA MET A 371 -16.19 13.99 11.03
C MET A 371 -16.86 15.32 11.33
#